data_38c3d125306602e2c3b76720699945e0
#
_entry.id   38c3d125306602e2c3b76720699945e0
#
_cell.length_a   1.000
_cell.length_b   1.000
_cell.length_c   1.000
_cell.angle_alpha   90.00
_cell.angle_beta   90.00
_cell.angle_gamma   90.00
#
_symmetry.space_group_name_H-M   'P 1'
#
loop_
_entity.id
_entity.type
_entity.pdbx_description
1 polymer ?
#
loop_
_entity_poly.entity_id
_entity_poly.type
_entity_poly.pdbx_seq_one_letter_code
_entity_poly.pdbx_strand_id
1 'polypeptide(L)'
;MPIATSDILIRLSGGSGNSDPNASLGGVMSTSTTVTDNTTHNLFDQVSGTESSAGDTEYRGVYVLNNHGSLTSQNTHVYISSQTSSADTSLEIALAGEGLNATMETIGNENTAPSGETFSSPSTYSGG
;
A
#
# COMPACT_ATOMS: atom_id res chain seq x y z
N MET A 1 19.52 -15.52 -12.80
CA MET A 1 19.65 -14.22 -12.12
C MET A 1 18.74 -14.22 -10.89
N PRO A 2 19.21 -13.89 -9.72
CA PRO A 2 18.35 -13.78 -8.54
C PRO A 2 17.34 -12.64 -8.69
N ILE A 3 16.29 -12.64 -7.85
CA ILE A 3 15.37 -11.51 -7.78
C ILE A 3 16.14 -10.28 -7.31
N ALA A 4 16.06 -9.22 -8.06
CA ALA A 4 16.67 -7.92 -7.74
C ALA A 4 15.62 -6.98 -7.11
N THR A 5 16.07 -5.92 -6.46
CA THR A 5 15.19 -4.89 -5.90
C THR A 5 14.26 -4.31 -6.96
N SER A 6 14.75 -4.16 -8.20
CA SER A 6 13.95 -3.66 -9.32
C SER A 6 12.81 -4.61 -9.77
N ASP A 7 12.83 -5.86 -9.33
CA ASP A 7 11.79 -6.82 -9.66
C ASP A 7 10.60 -6.75 -8.68
N ILE A 8 10.78 -6.13 -7.52
CA ILE A 8 9.73 -5.99 -6.52
C ILE A 8 9.14 -4.58 -6.65
N LEU A 9 7.89 -4.53 -7.05
CA LEU A 9 7.19 -3.28 -7.35
C LEU A 9 5.99 -3.12 -6.42
N ILE A 10 5.76 -1.89 -5.97
CA ILE A 10 4.50 -1.50 -5.30
C ILE A 10 3.59 -0.90 -6.36
N ARG A 11 2.45 -1.53 -6.59
CA ARG A 11 1.47 -1.12 -7.60
C ARG A 11 0.22 -0.56 -6.95
N LEU A 12 -0.36 0.47 -7.56
CA LEU A 12 -1.68 0.94 -7.16
C LEU A 12 -2.75 -0.14 -7.43
N SER A 13 -3.86 -0.06 -6.74
CA SER A 13 -5.11 -0.75 -7.05
C SER A 13 -6.09 0.18 -7.77
N GLY A 14 -7.34 -0.19 -7.87
CA GLY A 14 -8.38 0.66 -8.46
C GLY A 14 -8.62 0.42 -9.95
N GLY A 15 -8.09 -0.67 -10.49
CA GLY A 15 -8.26 -1.06 -11.89
C GLY A 15 -6.97 -1.05 -12.68
N SER A 16 -6.94 -1.85 -13.74
CA SER A 16 -5.72 -2.07 -14.55
C SER A 16 -5.15 -0.79 -15.16
N GLY A 17 -5.98 0.21 -15.44
CA GLY A 17 -5.58 1.50 -16.00
C GLY A 17 -5.45 2.62 -14.97
N ASN A 18 -5.62 2.34 -13.69
CA ASN A 18 -5.58 3.40 -12.68
C ASN A 18 -4.19 4.01 -12.55
N SER A 19 -4.11 5.33 -12.65
CA SER A 19 -2.92 6.13 -12.41
C SER A 19 -3.09 7.17 -11.30
N ASP A 20 -4.26 7.18 -10.65
CA ASP A 20 -4.60 8.10 -9.58
C ASP A 20 -4.45 7.42 -8.22
N PRO A 21 -3.51 7.88 -7.36
CA PRO A 21 -3.36 7.33 -6.01
C PRO A 21 -4.63 7.43 -5.15
N ASN A 22 -5.43 8.47 -5.35
CA ASN A 22 -6.68 8.65 -4.60
C ASN A 22 -7.76 7.63 -5.00
N ALA A 23 -7.63 7.01 -6.16
CA ALA A 23 -8.48 5.91 -6.60
C ALA A 23 -7.92 4.52 -6.25
N SER A 24 -6.81 4.44 -5.52
CA SER A 24 -6.20 3.17 -5.07
C SER A 24 -6.94 2.62 -3.84
N LEU A 25 -8.20 2.32 -4.02
CA LEU A 25 -9.15 1.91 -2.97
C LEU A 25 -9.51 0.42 -3.06
N GLY A 26 -8.61 -0.39 -3.53
CA GLY A 26 -8.82 -1.82 -3.74
C GLY A 26 -9.24 -2.16 -5.16
N GLY A 27 -9.68 -3.39 -5.37
CA GLY A 27 -9.98 -3.90 -6.71
C GLY A 27 -8.73 -4.36 -7.45
N VAL A 28 -8.80 -4.39 -8.77
CA VAL A 28 -7.75 -4.94 -9.63
C VAL A 28 -6.47 -4.11 -9.53
N MET A 29 -5.33 -4.80 -9.54
CA MET A 29 -4.00 -4.16 -9.57
C MET A 29 -3.83 -3.32 -10.85
N SER A 30 -3.31 -2.11 -10.69
CA SER A 30 -2.91 -1.28 -11.82
C SER A 30 -1.71 -1.89 -12.54
N THR A 31 -1.78 -1.98 -13.84
CA THR A 31 -0.65 -2.40 -14.69
C THR A 31 0.15 -1.21 -15.21
N SER A 32 -0.34 0.01 -15.00
CA SER A 32 0.25 1.23 -15.54
C SER A 32 1.06 2.03 -14.51
N THR A 33 0.79 1.89 -13.21
CA THR A 33 1.36 2.79 -12.21
C THR A 33 2.03 2.04 -11.06
N THR A 34 3.32 2.26 -10.92
CA THR A 34 4.13 1.84 -9.79
C THR A 34 4.29 3.01 -8.81
N VAL A 35 4.13 2.77 -7.53
CA VAL A 35 4.44 3.75 -6.48
C VAL A 35 5.96 3.89 -6.42
N THR A 36 6.47 5.06 -6.76
CA THR A 36 7.91 5.32 -6.85
C THR A 36 8.47 5.86 -5.55
N ASP A 37 9.72 5.54 -5.28
CA ASP A 37 10.45 6.04 -4.11
C ASP A 37 10.68 7.54 -4.16
N ASN A 38 10.78 8.17 -3.01
CA ASN A 38 11.15 9.57 -2.84
C ASN A 38 10.25 10.56 -3.60
N THR A 39 9.01 10.17 -3.85
CA THR A 39 8.01 11.04 -4.49
C THR A 39 6.91 11.34 -3.49
N THR A 40 6.72 12.62 -3.18
CA THR A 40 5.66 13.05 -2.26
C THR A 40 4.27 12.89 -2.89
N HIS A 41 3.28 12.58 -2.06
CA HIS A 41 1.87 12.49 -2.45
C HIS A 41 1.57 11.49 -3.58
N ASN A 42 2.37 10.44 -3.69
CA ASN A 42 2.16 9.40 -4.70
C ASN A 42 1.33 8.21 -4.21
N LEU A 43 0.90 8.23 -2.96
CA LEU A 43 -0.03 7.26 -2.39
C LEU A 43 -1.10 7.96 -1.55
N PHE A 44 -0.71 8.71 -0.53
CA PHE A 44 -1.60 9.58 0.22
C PHE A 44 -1.41 11.01 -0.24
N ASP A 45 -2.47 11.80 -0.29
CA ASP A 45 -2.39 13.19 -0.65
C ASP A 45 -1.94 14.08 0.54
N GLN A 46 -1.87 15.36 0.32
CA GLN A 46 -1.41 16.30 1.33
C GLN A 46 -2.49 16.49 2.40
N VAL A 47 -2.10 16.30 3.66
CA VAL A 47 -2.97 16.59 4.80
C VAL A 47 -3.24 18.09 4.88
N SER A 48 -4.51 18.48 4.79
CA SER A 48 -4.93 19.87 4.93
C SER A 48 -4.98 20.30 6.40
N GLY A 49 -5.01 21.61 6.63
CA GLY A 49 -5.15 22.14 7.98
C GLY A 49 -6.48 21.72 8.66
N THR A 50 -7.54 21.55 7.89
CA THR A 50 -8.83 21.07 8.38
C THR A 50 -8.76 19.61 8.82
N GLU A 51 -8.15 18.75 8.02
CA GLU A 51 -7.93 17.35 8.35
C GLU A 51 -7.05 17.18 9.57
N SER A 52 -5.95 17.93 9.64
CA SER A 52 -5.05 17.93 10.79
C SER A 52 -5.77 18.33 12.08
N SER A 53 -6.68 19.29 12.01
CA SER A 53 -7.44 19.79 13.16
C SER A 53 -8.56 18.83 13.58
N ALA A 54 -9.25 18.22 12.63
CA ALA A 54 -10.36 17.30 12.88
C ALA A 54 -9.92 15.88 13.21
N GLY A 55 -8.73 15.50 12.79
CA GLY A 55 -8.27 14.12 12.75
C GLY A 55 -8.89 13.38 11.55
N ASP A 56 -8.07 12.73 10.76
CA ASP A 56 -8.55 11.94 9.63
C ASP A 56 -7.78 10.61 9.56
N THR A 57 -8.43 9.61 9.02
CA THR A 57 -7.81 8.30 8.73
C THR A 57 -8.13 7.94 7.30
N GLU A 58 -7.10 7.74 6.51
CA GLU A 58 -7.22 7.37 5.12
C GLU A 58 -6.66 5.98 4.87
N TYR A 59 -7.30 5.27 3.97
CA TYR A 59 -6.92 3.91 3.56
C TYR A 59 -6.57 3.88 2.09
N ARG A 60 -5.53 3.14 1.75
CA ARG A 60 -5.15 2.86 0.36
C ARG A 60 -4.88 1.38 0.23
N GLY A 61 -5.31 0.79 -0.88
CA GLY A 61 -4.99 -0.58 -1.23
C GLY A 61 -3.87 -0.61 -2.25
N VAL A 62 -2.80 -1.35 -1.97
CA VAL A 62 -1.68 -1.52 -2.89
C VAL A 62 -1.34 -2.99 -3.05
N TYR A 63 -0.65 -3.31 -4.13
CA TYR A 63 -0.13 -4.64 -4.42
C TYR A 63 1.38 -4.63 -4.37
N VAL A 64 1.96 -5.67 -3.79
CA VAL A 64 3.39 -5.97 -3.94
C VAL A 64 3.51 -6.98 -5.07
N LEU A 65 4.12 -6.58 -6.16
CA LEU A 65 4.29 -7.39 -7.36
C LEU A 65 5.73 -7.89 -7.46
N ASN A 66 5.89 -9.20 -7.58
CA ASN A 66 7.14 -9.78 -8.05
C ASN A 66 7.12 -9.81 -9.59
N ASN A 67 7.85 -8.92 -10.21
CA ASN A 67 7.93 -8.78 -11.67
C ASN A 67 9.08 -9.59 -12.30
N HIS A 68 9.73 -10.46 -11.54
CA HIS A 68 10.77 -11.33 -12.09
C HIS A 68 10.15 -12.36 -13.03
N GLY A 69 10.77 -12.57 -14.19
CA GLY A 69 10.20 -13.38 -15.28
C GLY A 69 10.06 -14.88 -14.99
N SER A 70 10.77 -15.41 -14.00
CA SER A 70 10.79 -16.87 -13.76
C SER A 70 10.92 -17.29 -12.29
N LEU A 71 11.29 -16.41 -11.39
CA LEU A 71 11.50 -16.76 -9.98
C LEU A 71 10.31 -16.31 -9.13
N THR A 72 9.96 -17.15 -8.16
CA THR A 72 8.96 -16.85 -7.15
C THR A 72 9.63 -16.21 -5.94
N SER A 73 9.07 -15.12 -5.45
CA SER A 73 9.48 -14.52 -4.19
C SER A 73 8.95 -15.37 -3.03
N GLN A 74 9.84 -15.79 -2.14
CA GLN A 74 9.50 -16.64 -1.00
C GLN A 74 9.78 -15.89 0.30
N ASN A 75 8.96 -16.14 1.33
CA ASN A 75 9.11 -15.52 2.64
C ASN A 75 9.18 -13.98 2.56
N THR A 76 8.30 -13.40 1.74
CA THR A 76 8.22 -11.95 1.57
C THR A 76 7.56 -11.33 2.80
N HIS A 77 8.20 -10.33 3.37
CA HIS A 77 7.68 -9.58 4.49
C HIS A 77 7.55 -8.10 4.12
N VAL A 78 6.53 -7.44 4.63
CA VAL A 78 6.33 -6.00 4.49
C VAL A 78 6.36 -5.40 5.89
N TYR A 79 7.16 -4.36 6.09
CA TYR A 79 7.27 -3.65 7.35
C TYR A 79 7.58 -2.17 7.12
N ILE A 80 7.36 -1.38 8.15
CA ILE A 80 7.61 0.07 8.11
C ILE A 80 8.97 0.33 8.73
N SER A 81 10.00 0.46 7.92
CA SER A 81 11.37 0.67 8.40
C SER A 81 11.56 2.02 9.09
N SER A 82 10.76 3.00 8.72
CA SER A 82 10.79 4.34 9.32
C SER A 82 9.37 4.89 9.34
N GLN A 83 8.89 5.24 10.52
CA GLN A 83 7.57 5.85 10.70
C GLN A 83 7.60 7.31 10.25
N THR A 84 6.42 7.92 10.12
CA THR A 84 6.30 9.34 9.80
C THR A 84 7.07 10.20 10.81
N SER A 85 7.63 11.31 10.36
CA SER A 85 8.44 12.20 11.21
C SER A 85 7.60 13.07 12.15
N SER A 86 6.31 13.23 11.88
CA SER A 86 5.39 13.98 12.73
C SER A 86 4.79 13.11 13.82
N ALA A 87 4.73 13.62 15.04
CA ALA A 87 4.06 12.96 16.16
C ALA A 87 2.52 12.91 15.97
N ASP A 88 1.99 13.74 15.11
CA ASP A 88 0.54 13.86 14.88
C ASP A 88 0.04 12.93 13.76
N THR A 89 0.94 12.21 13.11
CA THR A 89 0.61 11.26 12.04
C THR A 89 1.23 9.89 12.33
N SER A 90 0.58 8.83 11.88
CA SER A 90 1.13 7.47 11.94
C SER A 90 0.70 6.67 10.73
N LEU A 91 1.53 5.71 10.35
CA LEU A 91 1.24 4.76 9.28
C LEU A 91 1.09 3.36 9.87
N GLU A 92 0.06 2.67 9.41
CA GLU A 92 -0.16 1.26 9.71
C GLU A 92 -0.37 0.48 8.42
N ILE A 93 -0.07 -0.80 8.45
CA ILE A 93 -0.26 -1.71 7.32
C ILE A 93 -1.04 -2.95 7.78
N ALA A 94 -1.75 -3.55 6.83
CA ALA A 94 -2.42 -4.83 7.03
C ALA A 94 -2.29 -5.66 5.76
N LEU A 95 -2.26 -6.97 5.92
CA LEU A 95 -2.37 -7.88 4.78
C LEU A 95 -3.84 -8.03 4.41
N ALA A 96 -4.12 -7.98 3.10
CA ALA A 96 -5.47 -8.21 2.60
C ALA A 96 -5.93 -9.66 2.88
N GLY A 97 -7.13 -9.80 3.39
CA GLY A 97 -7.69 -11.10 3.76
C GLY A 97 -7.94 -12.05 2.58
N GLU A 98 -7.96 -11.54 1.36
CA GLU A 98 -8.14 -12.33 0.14
C GLU A 98 -6.94 -13.23 -0.18
N GLY A 99 -5.75 -12.88 0.32
CA GLY A 99 -4.55 -13.69 0.16
C GLY A 99 -3.75 -13.43 -1.11
N LEU A 100 -2.78 -14.30 -1.36
CA LEU A 100 -1.86 -14.17 -2.48
C LEU A 100 -2.56 -14.38 -3.83
N ASN A 101 -2.17 -13.57 -4.81
CA ASN A 101 -2.67 -13.63 -6.19
C ASN A 101 -4.19 -13.43 -6.33
N ALA A 102 -4.81 -12.90 -5.29
CA ALA A 102 -6.24 -12.58 -5.30
C ALA A 102 -6.46 -11.07 -5.52
N THR A 103 -7.65 -10.73 -5.97
CA THR A 103 -8.07 -9.33 -6.06
C THR A 103 -8.59 -8.88 -4.72
N MET A 104 -8.02 -7.82 -4.17
CA MET A 104 -8.46 -7.29 -2.88
C MET A 104 -9.85 -6.64 -2.97
N GLU A 105 -10.55 -6.59 -1.84
CA GLU A 105 -11.82 -5.89 -1.77
C GLU A 105 -11.68 -4.40 -2.15
N THR A 106 -12.78 -3.82 -2.61
CA THR A 106 -12.87 -2.39 -2.89
C THR A 106 -13.59 -1.70 -1.73
N ILE A 107 -12.98 -0.67 -1.18
CA ILE A 107 -13.62 0.18 -0.18
C ILE A 107 -14.37 1.32 -0.86
N GLY A 108 -15.45 1.80 -0.23
CA GLY A 108 -16.33 2.80 -0.85
C GLY A 108 -15.73 4.19 -0.96
N ASN A 109 -14.82 4.53 -0.05
CA ASN A 109 -14.06 5.77 -0.03
C ASN A 109 -12.81 5.61 0.85
N GLU A 110 -11.94 6.59 0.83
CA GLU A 110 -10.66 6.56 1.54
C GLU A 110 -10.77 6.53 3.07
N ASN A 111 -11.90 6.94 3.62
CA ASN A 111 -12.13 6.94 5.08
C ASN A 111 -12.81 5.65 5.57
N THR A 112 -13.10 4.72 4.67
CA THR A 112 -13.75 3.45 5.01
C THR A 112 -12.70 2.35 5.16
N ALA A 113 -12.58 1.79 6.35
CA ALA A 113 -11.68 0.67 6.59
C ALA A 113 -12.10 -0.56 5.77
N PRO A 114 -11.15 -1.32 5.20
CA PRO A 114 -11.45 -2.62 4.64
C PRO A 114 -11.95 -3.58 5.72
N SER A 115 -12.69 -4.61 5.33
CA SER A 115 -13.34 -5.51 6.28
C SER A 115 -12.44 -6.70 6.62
N GLY A 116 -12.25 -6.93 7.91
CA GLY A 116 -11.57 -8.11 8.42
C GLY A 116 -10.05 -7.99 8.54
N GLU A 117 -9.44 -6.90 8.12
CA GLU A 117 -8.01 -6.69 8.23
C GLU A 117 -7.62 -6.20 9.63
N THR A 118 -6.42 -6.59 10.05
CA THR A 118 -5.81 -6.13 11.29
C THR A 118 -4.61 -5.26 10.98
N PHE A 119 -4.72 -3.97 11.30
CA PHE A 119 -3.65 -3.01 11.05
C PHE A 119 -2.64 -3.01 12.19
N SER A 120 -1.38 -2.85 11.83
CA SER A 120 -0.27 -2.74 12.76
C SER A 120 0.89 -1.97 12.14
N SER A 121 1.89 -1.65 12.95
CA SER A 121 3.09 -0.94 12.51
C SER A 121 4.35 -1.80 12.74
N PRO A 122 4.48 -2.96 12.07
CA PRO A 122 5.70 -3.77 12.20
C PRO A 122 6.89 -2.96 11.70
N SER A 123 7.96 -2.92 12.50
CA SER A 123 9.15 -2.09 12.21
C SER A 123 10.37 -2.90 11.79
N THR A 124 10.27 -4.21 11.78
CA THR A 124 11.37 -5.11 11.46
C THR A 124 10.90 -6.25 10.56
N TYR A 125 11.82 -6.86 9.85
CA TYR A 125 11.55 -8.03 9.01
C TYR A 125 10.81 -9.14 9.77
N SER A 126 11.20 -9.42 11.00
CA SER A 126 10.59 -10.49 11.82
C SER A 126 9.18 -10.12 12.32
N GLY A 127 8.81 -8.85 12.30
CA GLY A 127 7.48 -8.37 12.70
C GLY A 127 6.51 -8.18 11.52
N GLY A 128 7.03 -8.26 10.30
CA GLY A 128 6.25 -8.05 9.09
C GLY A 128 5.57 -9.30 8.53
#